data_e01f6167e62c4ac422c5da836b31f59c
#
_entry.id   e01f6167e62c4ac422c5da836b31f59c
#
_cell.length_a   1.000
_cell.length_b   1.000
_cell.length_c   1.000
_cell.angle_alpha   90.00
_cell.angle_beta   90.00
_cell.angle_gamma   90.00
#
_symmetry.space_group_name_H-M   'P 1'
#
loop_
_entity.id
_entity.type
_entity.pdbx_description
1 polymer ?
#
loop_
_entity_poly.entity_id
_entity_poly.type
_entity_poly.pdbx_seq_one_letter_code
_entity_poly.pdbx_strand_id
1 'polypeptide(L)'
;MLCLSGEGTRTYIQSGEAFYINGSDADSKNGLMTDNTNYLNSTKVINRFISKLSDLQDYSKAEMHKNHEAATLQLKSYTWNFDIVPCFYTDTGFYLIPDGSGNWKKTDPRIDNEHITDINQKHNGKLLELIRLAKYWNNRKVTIRIGSYLLECMILQKYENKEASENWWIDLEFRDLLNYLSSAILSDVDDPKGIQGNLNSFCWDDRCKISDALTNAYNKAVEASNMELNDKNQKGAITKWGE
;
A
#
# COMPACT_ATOMS: atom_id res chain seq x y z
N MET A 1 -2.70 11.76 3.63
CA MET A 1 -3.07 11.81 5.07
C MET A 1 -3.64 13.19 5.40
N LEU A 2 -4.61 13.24 6.32
CA LEU A 2 -5.19 14.47 6.84
C LEU A 2 -4.77 14.63 8.31
N CYS A 3 -3.86 15.57 8.60
CA CYS A 3 -3.46 15.83 9.96
C CYS A 3 -4.57 16.54 10.73
N LEU A 4 -4.99 15.92 11.83
CA LEU A 4 -5.95 16.52 12.75
C LEU A 4 -5.19 17.48 13.67
N SER A 5 -5.54 18.77 13.62
CA SER A 5 -5.09 19.75 14.59
C SER A 5 -6.12 19.81 15.73
N GLY A 6 -5.70 19.57 16.94
CA GLY A 6 -6.52 19.79 18.14
C GLY A 6 -6.04 21.04 18.88
N GLU A 7 -6.92 21.65 19.69
CA GLU A 7 -6.48 22.62 20.66
C GLU A 7 -5.61 21.90 21.71
N GLY A 8 -4.33 22.24 21.76
CA GLY A 8 -3.37 21.71 22.72
C GLY A 8 -2.67 20.42 22.29
N THR A 9 -1.63 20.08 23.03
CA THR A 9 -0.84 18.85 22.85
C THR A 9 -1.59 17.66 23.44
N ARG A 10 -1.85 16.62 22.63
CA ARG A 10 -2.41 15.36 23.13
C ARG A 10 -1.29 14.45 23.58
N THR A 11 -1.51 13.78 24.71
CA THR A 11 -0.61 12.72 25.16
C THR A 11 -1.06 11.37 24.62
N TYR A 12 -0.12 10.46 24.47
CA TYR A 12 -0.42 9.08 24.05
C TYR A 12 0.44 8.11 24.86
N ILE A 13 -0.02 6.86 24.94
CA ILE A 13 0.74 5.74 25.47
C ILE A 13 0.86 4.67 24.39
N GLN A 14 1.92 3.87 24.45
CA GLN A 14 2.14 2.72 23.59
C GLN A 14 2.02 1.44 24.41
N SER A 15 1.32 0.44 23.87
CA SER A 15 1.27 -0.93 24.41
C SER A 15 1.38 -1.91 23.25
N GLY A 16 2.51 -2.59 23.15
CA GLY A 16 2.86 -3.37 21.96
C GLY A 16 2.94 -2.50 20.71
N GLU A 17 2.25 -2.89 19.66
CA GLU A 17 2.17 -2.11 18.40
C GLU A 17 1.06 -1.05 18.42
N ALA A 18 0.14 -1.11 19.37
CA ALA A 18 -0.96 -0.18 19.46
C ALA A 18 -0.60 1.09 20.24
N PHE A 19 -1.14 2.21 19.77
CA PHE A 19 -1.05 3.51 20.41
C PHE A 19 -2.45 3.95 20.88
N TYR A 20 -2.51 4.55 22.07
CA TYR A 20 -3.72 5.03 22.70
C TYR A 20 -3.57 6.54 22.94
N ILE A 21 -4.34 7.33 22.21
CA ILE A 21 -4.32 8.80 22.31
C ILE A 21 -5.32 9.25 23.34
N ASN A 22 -4.93 10.06 24.31
CA ASN A 22 -5.84 10.66 25.27
C ASN A 22 -6.78 11.66 24.57
N GLY A 23 -8.08 11.46 24.77
CA GLY A 23 -9.09 12.36 24.26
C GLY A 23 -9.25 13.61 25.14
N SER A 24 -9.88 14.63 24.57
CA SER A 24 -10.27 15.85 25.25
C SER A 24 -11.73 15.80 25.71
N ASP A 25 -12.15 16.77 26.51
CA ASP A 25 -13.56 16.96 26.89
C ASP A 25 -14.46 17.14 25.64
N ALA A 26 -13.94 17.80 24.61
CA ALA A 26 -14.65 17.97 23.35
C ALA A 26 -14.85 16.63 22.62
N ASP A 27 -13.84 15.73 22.64
CA ASP A 27 -13.96 14.40 22.07
C ASP A 27 -14.98 13.55 22.81
N SER A 28 -14.99 13.64 24.15
CA SER A 28 -15.96 12.96 25.00
C SER A 28 -17.39 13.45 24.69
N LYS A 29 -17.61 14.77 24.63
CA LYS A 29 -18.91 15.36 24.27
C LYS A 29 -19.38 14.96 22.86
N ASN A 30 -18.46 14.72 21.95
CA ASN A 30 -18.77 14.28 20.59
C ASN A 30 -18.86 12.74 20.45
N GLY A 31 -18.73 11.99 21.53
CA GLY A 31 -18.84 10.52 21.52
C GLY A 31 -17.70 9.81 20.81
N LEU A 32 -16.50 10.42 20.78
CA LEU A 32 -15.33 9.89 20.04
C LEU A 32 -14.45 8.96 20.88
N MET A 33 -14.76 8.78 22.15
CA MET A 33 -13.98 7.97 23.07
C MET A 33 -14.28 6.48 22.92
N THR A 34 -13.31 5.64 23.22
CA THR A 34 -13.53 4.22 23.45
C THR A 34 -14.34 4.04 24.73
N ASP A 35 -15.34 3.17 24.70
CA ASP A 35 -16.28 3.00 25.80
C ASP A 35 -15.57 2.67 27.13
N ASN A 36 -15.95 3.35 28.19
CA ASN A 36 -15.36 3.25 29.53
C ASN A 36 -13.86 3.58 29.62
N THR A 37 -13.34 4.38 28.71
CA THR A 37 -11.94 4.84 28.71
C THR A 37 -11.85 6.34 28.40
N ASN A 38 -10.66 6.91 28.60
CA ASN A 38 -10.33 8.27 28.18
C ASN A 38 -9.57 8.30 26.84
N TYR A 39 -9.57 7.20 26.09
CA TYR A 39 -8.82 7.10 24.83
C TYR A 39 -9.70 7.38 23.63
N LEU A 40 -9.14 8.12 22.68
CA LEU A 40 -9.77 8.46 21.41
C LEU A 40 -9.89 7.21 20.52
N ASN A 41 -11.10 6.91 20.09
CA ASN A 41 -11.38 5.77 19.22
C ASN A 41 -11.21 6.15 17.74
N SER A 42 -10.24 5.58 17.07
CA SER A 42 -9.92 5.91 15.67
C SER A 42 -11.06 5.59 14.69
N THR A 43 -11.82 4.52 14.93
CA THR A 43 -13.01 4.18 14.13
C THR A 43 -14.11 5.23 14.28
N LYS A 44 -14.37 5.69 15.51
CA LYS A 44 -15.36 6.76 15.76
C LYS A 44 -14.91 8.08 15.11
N VAL A 45 -13.60 8.37 15.10
CA VAL A 45 -13.04 9.54 14.40
C VAL A 45 -13.28 9.44 12.89
N ILE A 46 -12.97 8.31 12.24
CA ILE A 46 -13.24 8.10 10.80
C ILE A 46 -14.73 8.28 10.50
N ASN A 47 -15.61 7.66 11.29
CA ASN A 47 -17.05 7.76 11.07
C ASN A 47 -17.56 9.19 11.23
N ARG A 48 -17.03 9.93 12.22
CA ARG A 48 -17.35 11.36 12.39
C ARG A 48 -16.90 12.19 11.19
N PHE A 49 -15.71 11.90 10.66
CA PHE A 49 -15.18 12.57 9.48
C PHE A 49 -16.07 12.30 8.25
N ILE A 50 -16.46 11.05 8.02
CA ILE A 50 -17.39 10.66 6.93
C ILE A 50 -18.73 11.41 7.09
N SER A 51 -19.31 11.41 8.29
CA SER A 51 -20.56 12.12 8.55
C SER A 51 -20.43 13.61 8.22
N LYS A 52 -19.35 14.25 8.64
CA LYS A 52 -19.14 15.69 8.40
C LYS A 52 -18.89 16.02 6.92
N LEU A 53 -18.20 15.16 6.18
CA LEU A 53 -18.07 15.32 4.74
C LEU A 53 -19.42 15.14 4.03
N SER A 54 -20.23 14.17 4.46
CA SER A 54 -21.55 13.92 3.86
C SER A 54 -22.52 15.09 4.07
N ASP A 55 -22.34 15.88 5.15
CA ASP A 55 -23.11 17.09 5.43
C ASP A 55 -22.80 18.23 4.43
N LEU A 56 -21.66 18.17 3.72
CA LEU A 56 -21.27 19.19 2.75
C LEU A 56 -21.99 18.98 1.41
N GLN A 57 -22.54 20.05 0.87
CA GLN A 57 -23.33 20.02 -0.37
C GLN A 57 -22.55 19.39 -1.55
N ASP A 58 -21.25 19.70 -1.67
CA ASP A 58 -20.39 19.23 -2.74
C ASP A 58 -20.17 17.71 -2.70
N TYR A 59 -20.26 17.09 -1.54
CA TYR A 59 -20.06 15.65 -1.33
C TYR A 59 -21.33 14.88 -1.01
N SER A 60 -22.49 15.54 -0.96
CA SER A 60 -23.78 14.92 -0.58
C SER A 60 -24.21 13.76 -1.49
N LYS A 61 -23.66 13.69 -2.72
CA LYS A 61 -23.92 12.62 -3.70
C LYS A 61 -22.77 11.61 -3.84
N ALA A 62 -21.70 11.78 -3.09
CA ALA A 62 -20.56 10.88 -3.09
C ALA A 62 -20.85 9.64 -2.24
N GLU A 63 -20.31 8.50 -2.64
CA GLU A 63 -20.33 7.32 -1.78
C GLU A 63 -19.12 7.38 -0.83
N MET A 64 -19.39 7.18 0.46
CA MET A 64 -18.36 7.22 1.49
C MET A 64 -18.53 6.03 2.42
N HIS A 65 -17.41 5.38 2.73
CA HIS A 65 -17.39 4.30 3.71
C HIS A 65 -16.04 4.23 4.41
N LYS A 66 -16.03 3.60 5.60
CA LYS A 66 -14.79 3.27 6.28
C LYS A 66 -14.14 2.07 5.59
N ASN A 67 -12.85 2.19 5.30
CA ASN A 67 -12.02 1.12 4.78
C ASN A 67 -10.73 1.03 5.61
N HIS A 68 -10.68 0.09 6.55
CA HIS A 68 -9.57 -0.07 7.50
C HIS A 68 -9.16 1.25 8.18
N GLU A 69 -8.04 1.83 7.77
CA GLU A 69 -7.45 3.05 8.34
C GLU A 69 -8.01 4.34 7.74
N ALA A 70 -8.80 4.24 6.67
CA ALA A 70 -9.23 5.37 5.85
C ALA A 70 -10.74 5.58 5.81
N ALA A 71 -11.12 6.82 5.50
CA ALA A 71 -12.40 7.14 4.90
C ALA A 71 -12.24 7.12 3.39
N THR A 72 -12.87 6.18 2.70
CA THR A 72 -12.87 6.11 1.25
C THR A 72 -13.98 7.01 0.71
N LEU A 73 -13.62 7.94 -0.17
CA LEU A 73 -14.51 8.87 -0.86
C LEU A 73 -14.54 8.51 -2.35
N GLN A 74 -15.72 8.12 -2.85
CA GLN A 74 -15.97 7.86 -4.26
C GLN A 74 -16.84 8.96 -4.86
N LEU A 75 -16.25 9.77 -5.72
CA LEU A 75 -16.97 10.78 -6.48
C LEU A 75 -17.57 10.17 -7.74
N LYS A 76 -18.83 10.49 -8.06
CA LYS A 76 -19.52 9.94 -9.25
C LYS A 76 -18.87 10.34 -10.58
N SER A 77 -18.08 11.41 -10.60
CA SER A 77 -17.37 11.92 -11.78
C SER A 77 -16.05 11.22 -12.07
N TYR A 78 -15.58 10.32 -11.19
CA TYR A 78 -14.30 9.64 -11.34
C TYR A 78 -14.45 8.12 -11.17
N THR A 79 -13.61 7.37 -11.86
CA THR A 79 -13.53 5.90 -11.76
C THR A 79 -12.62 5.40 -10.64
N TRP A 80 -12.00 6.31 -9.90
CA TRP A 80 -11.06 6.03 -8.80
C TRP A 80 -11.53 6.71 -7.50
N ASN A 81 -11.09 6.19 -6.39
CA ASN A 81 -11.48 6.64 -5.05
C ASN A 81 -10.33 7.41 -4.39
N PHE A 82 -10.70 8.25 -3.42
CA PHE A 82 -9.76 8.88 -2.50
C PHE A 82 -9.82 8.15 -1.15
N ASP A 83 -8.68 7.68 -0.67
CA ASP A 83 -8.55 7.21 0.70
C ASP A 83 -7.97 8.33 1.57
N ILE A 84 -8.79 8.83 2.49
CA ILE A 84 -8.43 9.92 3.39
C ILE A 84 -8.16 9.31 4.76
N VAL A 85 -6.89 9.34 5.19
CA VAL A 85 -6.46 8.80 6.48
C VAL A 85 -6.29 9.94 7.47
N PRO A 86 -7.12 10.03 8.55
CA PRO A 86 -6.89 10.98 9.61
C PRO A 86 -5.62 10.62 10.38
N CYS A 87 -4.83 11.60 10.76
CA CYS A 87 -3.59 11.35 11.48
C CYS A 87 -3.28 12.42 12.50
N PHE A 88 -2.48 12.08 13.50
CA PHE A 88 -1.83 13.02 14.42
C PHE A 88 -0.33 13.00 14.18
N TYR A 89 0.29 14.16 14.09
CA TYR A 89 1.73 14.29 14.04
C TYR A 89 2.28 14.37 15.46
N THR A 90 3.31 13.59 15.77
CA THR A 90 3.90 13.51 17.11
C THR A 90 5.12 14.41 17.24
N ASP A 91 5.48 14.75 18.47
CA ASP A 91 6.70 15.49 18.81
C ASP A 91 7.99 14.74 18.48
N THR A 92 7.93 13.42 18.44
CA THR A 92 9.03 12.54 18.02
C THR A 92 9.15 12.36 16.50
N GLY A 93 8.30 13.07 15.73
CA GLY A 93 8.46 13.21 14.29
C GLY A 93 7.83 12.10 13.43
N PHE A 94 6.96 11.26 13.98
CA PHE A 94 6.18 10.29 13.23
C PHE A 94 4.67 10.63 13.25
N TYR A 95 3.87 9.86 12.52
CA TYR A 95 2.43 10.00 12.49
C TYR A 95 1.74 8.84 13.20
N LEU A 96 0.65 9.13 13.89
CA LEU A 96 -0.30 8.14 14.39
C LEU A 96 -1.53 8.14 13.48
N ILE A 97 -1.82 6.99 12.89
CA ILE A 97 -2.98 6.76 12.03
C ILE A 97 -3.88 5.69 12.64
N PRO A 98 -5.16 5.60 12.26
CA PRO A 98 -6.03 4.50 12.67
C PRO A 98 -5.39 3.14 12.35
N ASP A 99 -5.59 2.15 13.25
CA ASP A 99 -5.14 0.78 13.04
C ASP A 99 -6.20 -0.13 12.38
N GLY A 100 -7.40 0.43 12.14
CA GLY A 100 -8.56 -0.30 11.62
C GLY A 100 -9.46 -0.92 12.69
N SER A 101 -8.96 -1.07 13.93
CA SER A 101 -9.65 -1.75 15.05
C SER A 101 -10.16 -0.82 16.15
N GLY A 102 -9.88 0.47 16.04
CA GLY A 102 -10.30 1.48 17.02
C GLY A 102 -9.16 2.15 17.77
N ASN A 103 -7.96 1.59 17.68
CA ASN A 103 -6.73 2.18 18.22
C ASN A 103 -5.95 2.92 17.14
N TRP A 104 -4.73 3.27 17.45
CA TRP A 104 -3.82 4.01 16.57
C TRP A 104 -2.54 3.20 16.37
N LYS A 105 -1.90 3.37 15.22
CA LYS A 105 -0.59 2.78 14.91
C LYS A 105 0.36 3.83 14.36
N LYS A 106 1.64 3.60 14.57
CA LYS A 106 2.72 4.45 14.06
C LYS A 106 2.89 4.26 12.56
N THR A 107 3.20 5.35 11.86
CA THR A 107 3.66 5.33 10.46
C THR A 107 4.51 6.56 10.16
N ASP A 108 5.32 6.49 9.11
CA ASP A 108 5.97 7.64 8.51
C ASP A 108 6.05 7.48 6.97
N PRO A 109 5.07 7.99 6.24
CA PRO A 109 5.03 7.84 4.78
C PRO A 109 6.09 8.69 4.05
N ARG A 110 6.81 9.57 4.75
CA ARG A 110 7.91 10.33 4.15
C ARG A 110 9.07 9.41 3.82
N ILE A 111 9.37 8.44 4.70
CA ILE A 111 10.42 7.43 4.48
C ILE A 111 10.11 6.61 3.23
N ASP A 112 8.85 6.15 3.08
CA ASP A 112 8.42 5.41 1.87
C ASP A 112 8.57 6.26 0.62
N ASN A 113 8.17 7.54 0.68
CA ASN A 113 8.25 8.47 -0.45
C ASN A 113 9.70 8.78 -0.86
N GLU A 114 10.58 9.01 0.09
CA GLU A 114 12.01 9.22 -0.18
C GLU A 114 12.61 7.97 -0.82
N HIS A 115 12.41 6.81 -0.22
CA HIS A 115 12.96 5.54 -0.70
C HIS A 115 12.51 5.22 -2.14
N ILE A 116 11.20 5.31 -2.43
CA ILE A 116 10.71 5.07 -3.80
C ILE A 116 11.20 6.12 -4.79
N THR A 117 11.33 7.38 -4.36
CA THR A 117 11.79 8.48 -5.20
C THR A 117 13.25 8.28 -5.59
N ASP A 118 14.11 7.95 -4.63
CA ASP A 118 15.54 7.76 -4.85
C ASP A 118 15.80 6.58 -5.80
N ILE A 119 15.15 5.44 -5.57
CA ILE A 119 15.33 4.28 -6.44
C ILE A 119 14.74 4.55 -7.83
N ASN A 120 13.60 5.22 -7.92
CA ASN A 120 13.01 5.59 -9.22
C ASN A 120 13.90 6.55 -10.01
N GLN A 121 14.53 7.53 -9.35
CA GLN A 121 15.50 8.44 -9.98
C GLN A 121 16.74 7.68 -10.45
N LYS A 122 17.28 6.77 -9.62
CA LYS A 122 18.38 5.87 -10.01
C LYS A 122 18.07 5.13 -11.32
N HIS A 123 16.83 4.72 -11.54
CA HIS A 123 16.37 4.02 -12.75
C HIS A 123 15.69 4.96 -13.78
N ASN A 124 16.12 6.21 -13.87
CA ASN A 124 15.67 7.19 -14.87
C ASN A 124 14.15 7.43 -14.88
N GLY A 125 13.48 7.31 -13.74
CA GLY A 125 12.04 7.55 -13.61
C GLY A 125 11.15 6.39 -14.09
N LYS A 126 11.71 5.25 -14.47
CA LYS A 126 10.99 4.14 -15.11
C LYS A 126 10.45 3.08 -14.14
N LEU A 127 10.93 3.07 -12.90
CA LEU A 127 10.54 2.06 -11.92
C LEU A 127 9.05 2.16 -11.53
N LEU A 128 8.50 3.37 -11.45
CA LEU A 128 7.08 3.56 -11.12
C LEU A 128 6.12 2.95 -12.14
N GLU A 129 6.50 2.92 -13.43
CA GLU A 129 5.71 2.25 -14.46
C GLU A 129 5.68 0.74 -14.24
N LEU A 130 6.83 0.16 -13.90
CA LEU A 130 6.95 -1.26 -13.61
C LEU A 130 6.16 -1.65 -12.35
N ILE A 131 6.22 -0.84 -11.28
CA ILE A 131 5.42 -1.03 -10.06
C ILE A 131 3.92 -1.02 -10.39
N ARG A 132 3.46 -0.07 -11.21
CA ARG A 132 2.05 0.00 -11.63
C ARG A 132 1.63 -1.22 -12.44
N LEU A 133 2.49 -1.68 -13.35
CA LEU A 133 2.25 -2.90 -14.12
C LEU A 133 2.15 -4.13 -13.21
N ALA A 134 3.07 -4.28 -12.26
CA ALA A 134 3.05 -5.37 -11.29
C ALA A 134 1.79 -5.35 -10.41
N LYS A 135 1.38 -4.18 -9.91
CA LYS A 135 0.13 -4.00 -9.15
C LYS A 135 -1.11 -4.34 -9.99
N TYR A 136 -1.13 -3.94 -11.27
CA TYR A 136 -2.21 -4.27 -12.20
C TYR A 136 -2.32 -5.79 -12.43
N TRP A 137 -1.20 -6.46 -12.69
CA TRP A 137 -1.14 -7.90 -12.85
C TRP A 137 -1.61 -8.62 -11.59
N ASN A 138 -1.08 -8.25 -10.43
CA ASN A 138 -1.45 -8.82 -9.13
C ASN A 138 -2.96 -8.70 -8.83
N ASN A 139 -3.62 -7.64 -9.30
CA ASN A 139 -5.05 -7.44 -9.10
C ASN A 139 -5.94 -8.26 -10.05
N ARG A 140 -5.41 -8.76 -11.16
CA ARG A 140 -6.23 -9.40 -12.21
C ARG A 140 -5.91 -10.86 -12.46
N LYS A 141 -4.67 -11.28 -12.23
CA LYS A 141 -4.16 -12.57 -12.73
C LYS A 141 -3.93 -13.61 -11.62
N VAL A 142 -4.02 -13.24 -10.36
CA VAL A 142 -3.73 -14.16 -9.25
C VAL A 142 -4.93 -14.36 -8.34
N THR A 143 -5.07 -15.56 -7.80
CA THR A 143 -6.13 -15.92 -6.86
C THR A 143 -5.81 -15.36 -5.46
N ILE A 144 -4.55 -15.45 -5.02
CA ILE A 144 -4.06 -14.89 -3.77
C ILE A 144 -3.29 -13.62 -4.10
N ARG A 145 -3.85 -12.48 -3.72
CA ARG A 145 -3.26 -11.17 -4.01
C ARG A 145 -2.23 -10.81 -2.96
N ILE A 146 -1.07 -10.39 -3.42
CA ILE A 146 -0.06 -9.77 -2.57
C ILE A 146 -0.54 -8.37 -2.18
N GLY A 147 -0.45 -8.00 -0.89
CA GLY A 147 -0.75 -6.65 -0.43
C GLY A 147 0.11 -5.62 -1.18
N SER A 148 -0.48 -4.49 -1.57
CA SER A 148 0.20 -3.48 -2.41
C SER A 148 1.51 -2.99 -1.81
N TYR A 149 1.57 -2.81 -0.50
CA TYR A 149 2.77 -2.34 0.19
C TYR A 149 3.86 -3.41 0.21
N LEU A 150 3.52 -4.66 0.56
CA LEU A 150 4.47 -5.79 0.51
C LEU A 150 5.06 -5.97 -0.90
N LEU A 151 4.20 -5.94 -1.93
CA LEU A 151 4.64 -6.05 -3.32
C LEU A 151 5.62 -4.94 -3.71
N GLU A 152 5.31 -3.70 -3.31
CA GLU A 152 6.16 -2.54 -3.56
C GLU A 152 7.51 -2.67 -2.86
N CYS A 153 7.54 -3.06 -1.58
CA CYS A 153 8.79 -3.28 -0.83
C CYS A 153 9.66 -4.35 -1.48
N MET A 154 9.10 -5.49 -1.92
CA MET A 154 9.87 -6.51 -2.64
C MET A 154 10.44 -5.98 -3.97
N ILE A 155 9.68 -5.17 -4.71
CA ILE A 155 10.17 -4.56 -5.95
C ILE A 155 11.32 -3.59 -5.64
N LEU A 156 11.16 -2.72 -4.65
CA LEU A 156 12.21 -1.77 -4.25
C LEU A 156 13.49 -2.49 -3.83
N GLN A 157 13.42 -3.56 -3.04
CA GLN A 157 14.57 -4.38 -2.66
C GLN A 157 15.34 -4.93 -3.86
N LYS A 158 14.65 -5.37 -4.92
CA LYS A 158 15.30 -5.82 -6.16
C LYS A 158 16.08 -4.70 -6.83
N TYR A 159 15.44 -3.53 -6.95
CA TYR A 159 15.97 -2.42 -7.76
C TYR A 159 16.93 -1.50 -7.00
N GLU A 160 16.91 -1.51 -5.67
CA GLU A 160 17.87 -0.81 -4.85
C GLU A 160 19.32 -1.24 -5.15
N ASN A 161 19.53 -2.57 -5.31
CA ASN A 161 20.83 -3.17 -5.56
C ASN A 161 21.15 -3.39 -7.06
N LYS A 162 20.17 -3.12 -7.94
CA LYS A 162 20.38 -3.23 -9.39
C LYS A 162 21.02 -1.96 -9.93
N GLU A 163 22.05 -2.10 -10.74
CA GLU A 163 22.63 -0.96 -11.47
C GLU A 163 21.64 -0.40 -12.49
N ALA A 164 21.70 0.93 -12.68
CA ALA A 164 20.88 1.58 -13.70
C ALA A 164 21.29 1.12 -15.09
N SER A 165 20.31 0.84 -15.94
CA SER A 165 20.54 0.49 -17.34
C SER A 165 20.06 1.62 -18.25
N GLU A 166 20.85 1.95 -19.26
CA GLU A 166 20.43 2.85 -20.33
C GLU A 166 19.28 2.24 -21.16
N ASN A 167 19.33 0.91 -21.35
CA ASN A 167 18.30 0.16 -22.04
C ASN A 167 17.29 -0.42 -21.04
N TRP A 168 16.11 0.17 -21.01
CA TRP A 168 15.00 -0.28 -20.17
C TRP A 168 13.84 -0.76 -21.06
N TRP A 169 13.66 -2.08 -21.11
CA TRP A 169 12.55 -2.73 -21.82
C TRP A 169 11.57 -3.23 -20.76
N ILE A 170 10.42 -2.59 -20.67
CA ILE A 170 9.47 -2.83 -19.57
C ILE A 170 8.95 -4.27 -19.52
N ASP A 171 8.78 -4.90 -20.66
CA ASP A 171 8.38 -6.30 -20.80
C ASP A 171 9.45 -7.26 -20.25
N LEU A 172 10.72 -7.03 -20.60
CA LEU A 172 11.85 -7.82 -20.08
C LEU A 172 12.06 -7.56 -18.58
N GLU A 173 11.97 -6.31 -18.14
CA GLU A 173 12.05 -5.97 -16.72
C GLU A 173 10.90 -6.61 -15.92
N PHE A 174 9.69 -6.64 -16.48
CA PHE A 174 8.53 -7.29 -15.83
C PHE A 174 8.71 -8.80 -15.77
N ARG A 175 9.19 -9.45 -16.85
CA ARG A 175 9.55 -10.87 -16.85
C ARG A 175 10.54 -11.19 -15.73
N ASP A 176 11.64 -10.45 -15.66
CA ASP A 176 12.69 -10.67 -14.68
C ASP A 176 12.24 -10.33 -13.25
N LEU A 177 11.29 -9.41 -13.11
CA LEU A 177 10.63 -9.12 -11.85
C LEU A 177 9.77 -10.28 -11.37
N LEU A 178 8.97 -10.91 -12.24
CA LEU A 178 8.15 -12.08 -11.89
C LEU A 178 9.01 -13.23 -11.34
N ASN A 179 10.15 -13.50 -11.99
CA ASN A 179 11.11 -14.50 -11.52
C ASN A 179 11.68 -14.15 -10.13
N TYR A 180 12.05 -12.90 -9.90
CA TYR A 180 12.54 -12.45 -8.60
C TYR A 180 11.46 -12.59 -7.52
N LEU A 181 10.25 -12.11 -7.78
CA LEU A 181 9.14 -12.13 -6.83
C LEU A 181 8.74 -13.56 -6.43
N SER A 182 8.87 -14.54 -7.35
CA SER A 182 8.56 -15.94 -7.04
C SER A 182 9.45 -16.51 -5.93
N SER A 183 10.70 -16.05 -5.85
CA SER A 183 11.62 -16.44 -4.77
C SER A 183 11.46 -15.53 -3.55
N ALA A 184 11.30 -14.22 -3.74
CA ALA A 184 11.22 -13.24 -2.67
C ALA A 184 10.01 -13.46 -1.74
N ILE A 185 8.87 -13.89 -2.28
CA ILE A 185 7.65 -14.15 -1.51
C ILE A 185 7.80 -15.31 -0.50
N LEU A 186 8.76 -16.19 -0.69
CA LEU A 186 9.02 -17.31 0.22
C LEU A 186 9.77 -16.86 1.48
N SER A 187 10.36 -15.67 1.48
CA SER A 187 11.14 -15.11 2.59
C SER A 187 10.35 -14.06 3.37
N ASP A 188 10.85 -13.71 4.53
CA ASP A 188 10.39 -12.55 5.26
C ASP A 188 10.84 -11.26 4.56
N VAL A 189 10.03 -10.22 4.66
CA VAL A 189 10.26 -8.91 4.06
C VAL A 189 10.14 -7.87 5.16
N ASP A 190 11.23 -7.25 5.53
CA ASP A 190 11.23 -6.23 6.57
C ASP A 190 10.63 -4.91 6.07
N ASP A 191 9.92 -4.23 6.98
CA ASP A 191 9.42 -2.89 6.73
C ASP A 191 10.59 -1.90 6.62
N PRO A 192 10.78 -1.20 5.48
CA PRO A 192 11.85 -0.21 5.33
C PRO A 192 11.84 0.90 6.39
N LYS A 193 10.66 1.17 6.97
CA LYS A 193 10.51 2.14 8.08
C LYS A 193 10.97 1.60 9.43
N GLY A 194 11.20 0.29 9.57
CA GLY A 194 11.47 -0.35 10.84
C GLY A 194 10.33 -0.27 11.86
N ILE A 195 9.09 -0.12 11.40
CA ILE A 195 7.90 0.08 12.25
C ILE A 195 7.08 -1.19 12.39
N GLN A 196 6.84 -1.91 11.30
CA GLN A 196 5.92 -3.05 11.25
C GLN A 196 6.62 -4.42 11.31
N GLY A 197 7.95 -4.44 11.34
CA GLY A 197 8.71 -5.70 11.28
C GLY A 197 8.49 -6.44 9.96
N ASN A 198 8.22 -7.76 10.01
CA ASN A 198 7.99 -8.55 8.81
C ASN A 198 6.63 -8.22 8.17
N LEU A 199 6.66 -7.73 6.94
CA LEU A 199 5.47 -7.39 6.15
C LEU A 199 4.81 -8.62 5.53
N ASN A 200 5.56 -9.73 5.37
CA ASN A 200 5.07 -10.96 4.76
C ASN A 200 4.36 -11.85 5.79
N SER A 201 3.10 -11.57 6.05
CA SER A 201 2.26 -12.29 7.00
C SER A 201 1.59 -13.55 6.44
N PHE A 202 1.85 -13.92 5.17
CA PHE A 202 1.28 -15.13 4.57
C PHE A 202 1.80 -16.39 5.26
N CYS A 203 0.93 -17.39 5.44
CA CYS A 203 1.35 -18.72 5.85
C CYS A 203 2.18 -19.37 4.72
N TRP A 204 2.94 -20.42 5.07
CA TRP A 204 3.83 -21.08 4.11
C TRP A 204 3.11 -21.61 2.86
N ASP A 205 1.94 -22.22 3.05
CA ASP A 205 1.16 -22.76 1.93
C ASP A 205 0.70 -21.67 0.94
N ASP A 206 0.34 -20.48 1.45
CA ASP A 206 -0.04 -19.36 0.60
C ASP A 206 1.17 -18.73 -0.09
N ARG A 207 2.32 -18.65 0.59
CA ARG A 207 3.59 -18.24 -0.03
C ARG A 207 3.95 -19.15 -1.20
N CYS A 208 3.83 -20.48 -1.03
CA CYS A 208 4.07 -21.45 -2.11
C CYS A 208 3.12 -21.26 -3.28
N LYS A 209 1.81 -21.12 -3.05
CA LYS A 209 0.82 -20.88 -4.12
C LYS A 209 1.09 -19.58 -4.88
N ILE A 210 1.48 -18.51 -4.18
CA ILE A 210 1.84 -17.24 -4.81
C ILE A 210 3.11 -17.41 -5.63
N SER A 211 4.13 -18.10 -5.11
CA SER A 211 5.39 -18.41 -5.82
C SER A 211 5.12 -19.20 -7.11
N ASP A 212 4.27 -20.21 -7.05
CA ASP A 212 3.87 -21.01 -8.22
C ASP A 212 3.16 -20.15 -9.28
N ALA A 213 2.24 -19.26 -8.86
CA ALA A 213 1.55 -18.34 -9.76
C ALA A 213 2.51 -17.37 -10.46
N LEU A 214 3.48 -16.82 -9.71
CA LEU A 214 4.54 -15.95 -10.24
C LEU A 214 5.47 -16.70 -11.20
N THR A 215 5.85 -17.94 -10.87
CA THR A 215 6.68 -18.80 -11.73
C THR A 215 5.94 -19.13 -13.03
N ASN A 216 4.66 -19.45 -12.98
CA ASN A 216 3.85 -19.71 -14.17
C ASN A 216 3.75 -18.45 -15.06
N ALA A 217 3.56 -17.27 -14.45
CA ALA A 217 3.56 -16.01 -15.19
C ALA A 217 4.92 -15.71 -15.82
N TYR A 218 6.02 -15.94 -15.10
CA TYR A 218 7.37 -15.84 -15.63
C TYR A 218 7.58 -16.73 -16.85
N ASN A 219 7.19 -18.01 -16.78
CA ASN A 219 7.33 -18.95 -17.89
C ASN A 219 6.56 -18.47 -19.13
N LYS A 220 5.33 -17.98 -18.98
CA LYS A 220 4.56 -17.37 -20.07
C LYS A 220 5.25 -16.14 -20.66
N ALA A 221 5.83 -15.30 -19.80
CA ALA A 221 6.60 -14.13 -20.26
C ALA A 221 7.85 -14.51 -21.03
N VAL A 222 8.54 -15.58 -20.64
CA VAL A 222 9.69 -16.15 -21.40
C VAL A 222 9.24 -16.67 -22.76
N GLU A 223 8.13 -17.41 -22.83
CA GLU A 223 7.57 -17.88 -24.11
C GLU A 223 7.21 -16.69 -25.02
N ALA A 224 6.56 -15.66 -24.49
CA ALA A 224 6.22 -14.45 -25.25
C ALA A 224 7.47 -13.75 -25.79
N SER A 225 8.50 -13.57 -24.95
CA SER A 225 9.77 -12.97 -25.36
C SER A 225 10.46 -13.79 -26.48
N ASN A 226 10.42 -15.12 -26.39
CA ASN A 226 11.00 -16.01 -27.43
C ASN A 226 10.23 -15.89 -28.74
N MET A 227 8.89 -15.83 -28.70
CA MET A 227 8.07 -15.65 -29.92
C MET A 227 8.41 -14.33 -30.61
N GLU A 228 8.68 -13.27 -29.88
CA GLU A 228 9.03 -11.97 -30.45
C GLU A 228 10.45 -11.94 -31.00
N LEU A 229 11.43 -12.38 -30.21
CA LEU A 229 12.85 -12.22 -30.52
C LEU A 229 13.37 -13.27 -31.49
N ASN A 230 12.96 -14.52 -31.30
CA ASN A 230 13.47 -15.66 -32.06
C ASN A 230 12.60 -16.01 -33.27
N ASP A 231 11.28 -16.08 -33.07
CA ASP A 231 10.31 -16.49 -34.06
C ASP A 231 9.76 -15.34 -34.90
N LYS A 232 10.05 -14.10 -34.52
CA LYS A 232 9.51 -12.87 -35.12
C LYS A 232 7.97 -12.84 -35.19
N ASN A 233 7.32 -13.52 -34.26
CA ASN A 233 5.88 -13.68 -34.17
C ASN A 233 5.28 -12.69 -33.16
N GLN A 234 5.20 -11.40 -33.51
CA GLN A 234 4.64 -10.37 -32.63
C GLN A 234 3.20 -10.63 -32.20
N LYS A 235 2.36 -11.16 -33.12
CA LYS A 235 0.97 -11.48 -32.77
C LYS A 235 0.86 -12.56 -31.70
N GLY A 236 1.66 -13.62 -31.82
CA GLY A 236 1.73 -14.69 -30.83
C GLY A 236 2.24 -14.17 -29.50
N ALA A 237 3.29 -13.34 -29.52
CA ALA A 237 3.85 -12.72 -28.31
C ALA A 237 2.83 -11.86 -27.57
N ILE A 238 2.10 -10.96 -28.27
CA ILE A 238 1.05 -10.12 -27.67
C ILE A 238 -0.05 -10.96 -27.03
N THR A 239 -0.49 -12.03 -27.70
CA THR A 239 -1.52 -12.94 -27.16
C THR A 239 -1.01 -13.61 -25.89
N LYS A 240 0.25 -14.07 -25.91
CA LYS A 240 0.87 -14.74 -24.77
C LYS A 240 1.06 -13.83 -23.54
N TRP A 241 1.42 -12.58 -23.78
CA TRP A 241 1.46 -11.56 -22.71
C TRP A 241 0.07 -11.28 -22.10
N GLY A 242 -0.99 -11.46 -22.86
CA GLY A 242 -2.38 -11.28 -22.41
C GLY A 242 -2.95 -12.40 -21.54
N GLU A 243 -2.34 -13.60 -21.61
CA GLU A 243 -2.72 -14.79 -20.83
C GLU A 243 -2.27 -14.72 -19.35
#